data_4f0cd6adf6971c61c651addc0befbebf
#
_entry.id   4f0cd6adf6971c61c651addc0befbebf
#
_cell.length_a   1.000
_cell.length_b   1.000
_cell.length_c   1.000
_cell.angle_alpha   90.00
_cell.angle_beta   90.00
_cell.angle_gamma   90.00
#
_symmetry.space_group_name_H-M   'P 1'
#
loop_
_entity.id
_entity.type
_entity.pdbx_description
1 polymer ?
#
loop_
_entity_poly.entity_id
_entity_poly.type
_entity_poly.pdbx_seq_one_letter_code
_entity_poly.pdbx_strand_id
1 'polypeptide(L)'
;MLVHGFTTESYLREITIPAIERGAAAGGRERSAIELSLPAFVVTGPDEATMAANAAGVRSQIAFYGSTPNYRGVLEHHGWGDLQPELNALSKEGKWVEMGNLIDDDMLHTFAVVAEPTEVAAGILGRFGDVVQRVSFYAPYATPAGFWAPIVAELQEG
;
A
#
# COMPACT_ATOMS: atom_id res chain seq x y z
N MET A 1 6.37 -14.65 -4.43
CA MET A 1 4.90 -14.47 -4.44
C MET A 1 4.58 -13.00 -4.46
N LEU A 2 3.68 -12.53 -5.32
CA LEU A 2 3.25 -11.14 -5.34
C LEU A 2 2.11 -10.94 -4.34
N VAL A 3 2.29 -10.02 -3.40
CA VAL A 3 1.24 -9.53 -2.49
C VAL A 3 0.50 -8.40 -3.20
N HIS A 4 -0.80 -8.28 -2.99
CA HIS A 4 -1.55 -7.17 -3.57
C HIS A 4 -1.22 -5.85 -2.86
N GLY A 5 -1.07 -4.74 -3.63
CA GLY A 5 -0.71 -3.43 -3.06
C GLY A 5 -1.78 -2.84 -2.12
N PHE A 6 -3.05 -3.23 -2.28
CA PHE A 6 -4.11 -2.86 -1.34
C PHE A 6 -4.02 -3.77 -0.10
N THR A 7 -3.08 -3.47 0.74
CA THR A 7 -2.83 -4.12 2.04
C THR A 7 -2.24 -3.08 3.00
N THR A 8 -2.24 -3.41 4.28
CA THR A 8 -1.59 -2.61 5.32
C THR A 8 -0.56 -3.46 6.02
N GLU A 9 0.35 -2.85 6.79
CA GLU A 9 1.35 -3.58 7.54
C GLU A 9 0.71 -4.61 8.49
N SER A 10 -0.29 -4.20 9.29
CA SER A 10 -0.97 -5.09 10.22
C SER A 10 -1.74 -6.21 9.51
N TYR A 11 -2.46 -5.90 8.43
CA TYR A 11 -3.16 -6.92 7.65
C TYR A 11 -2.19 -7.94 7.03
N LEU A 12 -1.05 -7.46 6.53
CA LEU A 12 0.00 -8.33 5.99
C LEU A 12 0.52 -9.29 7.06
N ARG A 13 0.85 -8.76 8.26
CA ARG A 13 1.42 -9.53 9.37
C ARG A 13 0.43 -10.49 10.02
N GLU A 14 -0.81 -10.04 10.24
CA GLU A 14 -1.78 -10.77 11.04
C GLU A 14 -2.68 -11.70 10.22
N ILE A 15 -2.88 -11.40 8.94
CA ILE A 15 -3.80 -12.16 8.08
C ILE A 15 -3.07 -12.84 6.94
N THR A 16 -2.31 -12.06 6.13
CA THR A 16 -1.74 -12.57 4.88
C THR A 16 -0.59 -13.55 5.13
N ILE A 17 0.38 -13.19 5.96
CA ILE A 17 1.55 -14.06 6.26
C ILE A 17 1.10 -15.36 6.91
N PRO A 18 0.26 -15.39 7.96
CA PRO A 18 -0.24 -16.65 8.52
C PRO A 18 -1.00 -17.52 7.53
N ALA A 19 -1.74 -16.89 6.57
CA ALA A 19 -2.40 -17.66 5.51
C ALA A 19 -1.39 -18.31 4.56
N ILE A 20 -0.31 -17.60 4.20
CA ILE A 20 0.77 -18.13 3.36
C ILE A 20 1.48 -19.27 4.09
N GLU A 21 1.76 -19.13 5.38
CA GLU A 21 2.41 -20.17 6.20
C GLU A 21 1.59 -21.45 6.25
N ARG A 22 0.28 -21.32 6.50
CA ARG A 22 -0.64 -22.49 6.45
C ARG A 22 -0.66 -23.16 5.08
N GLY A 23 -0.67 -22.37 4.00
CA GLY A 23 -0.62 -22.89 2.63
C GLY A 23 0.69 -23.57 2.29
N ALA A 24 1.81 -23.01 2.73
CA ALA A 24 3.15 -23.61 2.57
C ALA A 24 3.23 -24.95 3.29
N ALA A 25 2.84 -24.98 4.57
CA ALA A 25 2.83 -26.21 5.37
C ALA A 25 1.95 -27.29 4.76
N ALA A 26 0.75 -26.96 4.30
CA ALA A 26 -0.14 -27.89 3.62
C ALA A 26 0.46 -28.45 2.31
N GLY A 27 1.31 -27.67 1.65
CA GLY A 27 2.05 -28.06 0.45
C GLY A 27 3.41 -28.71 0.73
N GLY A 28 3.77 -28.99 1.99
CA GLY A 28 5.05 -29.56 2.39
C GLY A 28 6.25 -28.63 2.12
N ARG A 29 6.06 -27.32 2.15
CA ARG A 29 7.09 -26.31 1.90
C ARG A 29 7.33 -25.45 3.13
N GLU A 30 8.58 -25.07 3.34
CA GLU A 30 8.95 -24.09 4.36
C GLU A 30 8.56 -22.67 3.91
N ARG A 31 8.16 -21.81 4.86
CA ARG A 31 7.86 -20.39 4.59
C ARG A 31 9.05 -19.67 3.93
N SER A 32 10.27 -19.99 4.35
CA SER A 32 11.52 -19.43 3.83
C SER A 32 11.78 -19.70 2.34
N ALA A 33 11.10 -20.70 1.76
CA ALA A 33 11.15 -20.99 0.33
C ALA A 33 10.24 -20.06 -0.51
N ILE A 34 9.51 -19.13 0.14
CA ILE A 34 8.56 -18.23 -0.52
C ILE A 34 9.02 -16.80 -0.30
N GLU A 35 9.59 -16.18 -1.34
CA GLU A 35 9.85 -14.74 -1.36
C GLU A 35 8.53 -13.96 -1.57
N LEU A 36 8.34 -12.89 -0.79
CA LEU A 36 7.23 -11.95 -0.96
C LEU A 36 7.72 -10.70 -1.69
N SER A 37 6.91 -10.26 -2.65
CA SER A 37 7.09 -8.99 -3.37
C SER A 37 5.85 -8.13 -3.13
N LEU A 38 6.06 -6.91 -2.63
CA LEU A 38 5.01 -5.97 -2.26
C LEU A 38 5.09 -4.69 -3.11
N PRO A 39 4.04 -4.35 -3.89
CA PRO A 39 3.86 -2.99 -4.39
C PRO A 39 3.38 -2.10 -3.24
N ALA A 40 4.30 -1.35 -2.63
CA ALA A 40 3.98 -0.47 -1.52
C ALA A 40 3.48 0.89 -2.02
N PHE A 41 2.35 1.37 -1.49
CA PHE A 41 1.93 2.75 -1.73
C PHE A 41 2.93 3.72 -1.14
N VAL A 42 3.33 4.70 -1.95
CA VAL A 42 4.24 5.77 -1.53
C VAL A 42 3.63 7.12 -1.90
N VAL A 43 3.66 8.05 -0.97
CA VAL A 43 3.42 9.48 -1.18
C VAL A 43 4.71 10.20 -0.87
N THR A 44 5.32 10.80 -1.88
CA THR A 44 6.54 11.59 -1.75
C THR A 44 6.59 12.66 -2.83
N GLY A 45 7.41 13.68 -2.63
CA GLY A 45 7.58 14.77 -3.58
C GLY A 45 8.62 15.77 -3.08
N PRO A 46 9.15 16.63 -3.97
CA PRO A 46 10.22 17.59 -3.63
C PRO A 46 9.74 18.76 -2.76
N ASP A 47 8.44 18.96 -2.64
CA ASP A 47 7.84 20.07 -1.89
C ASP A 47 6.42 19.72 -1.41
N GLU A 48 5.88 20.54 -0.49
CA GLU A 48 4.58 20.34 0.14
C GLU A 48 3.42 20.30 -0.88
N ALA A 49 3.46 21.15 -1.90
CA ALA A 49 2.40 21.20 -2.92
C ALA A 49 2.37 19.91 -3.75
N THR A 50 3.53 19.40 -4.14
CA THR A 50 3.68 18.13 -4.85
C THR A 50 3.27 16.97 -3.95
N MET A 51 3.66 16.97 -2.68
CA MET A 51 3.25 15.98 -1.69
C MET A 51 1.72 15.92 -1.56
N ALA A 52 1.06 17.07 -1.43
CA ALA A 52 -0.40 17.15 -1.33
C ALA A 52 -1.11 16.62 -2.58
N ALA A 53 -0.62 16.97 -3.78
CA ALA A 53 -1.15 16.47 -5.04
C ALA A 53 -1.00 14.95 -5.18
N ASN A 54 0.18 14.42 -4.82
CA ASN A 54 0.47 12.99 -4.86
C ASN A 54 -0.35 12.22 -3.81
N ALA A 55 -0.56 12.79 -2.62
CA ALA A 55 -1.46 12.24 -1.61
C ALA A 55 -2.89 12.09 -2.14
N ALA A 56 -3.42 13.09 -2.83
CA ALA A 56 -4.74 13.01 -3.44
C ALA A 56 -4.84 11.87 -4.48
N GLY A 57 -3.78 11.67 -5.29
CA GLY A 57 -3.69 10.55 -6.23
C GLY A 57 -3.71 9.19 -5.54
N VAL A 58 -2.94 9.04 -4.45
CA VAL A 58 -2.90 7.79 -3.67
C VAL A 58 -4.23 7.54 -2.96
N ARG A 59 -4.87 8.56 -2.37
CA ARG A 59 -6.23 8.44 -1.80
C ARG A 59 -7.24 7.92 -2.82
N SER A 60 -7.21 8.48 -4.03
CA SER A 60 -8.09 8.02 -5.11
C SER A 60 -7.85 6.55 -5.46
N GLN A 61 -6.61 6.11 -5.47
CA GLN A 61 -6.26 4.71 -5.74
C GLN A 61 -6.66 3.77 -4.60
N ILE A 62 -6.48 4.19 -3.35
CA ILE A 62 -6.96 3.45 -2.17
C ILE A 62 -8.49 3.31 -2.24
N ALA A 63 -9.22 4.40 -2.49
CA ALA A 63 -10.67 4.40 -2.63
C ALA A 63 -11.16 3.49 -3.76
N PHE A 64 -10.45 3.51 -4.91
CA PHE A 64 -10.75 2.62 -6.04
C PHE A 64 -10.67 1.15 -5.65
N TYR A 65 -9.59 0.72 -5.01
CA TYR A 65 -9.47 -0.66 -4.53
C TYR A 65 -10.47 -0.96 -3.41
N GLY A 66 -10.62 -0.03 -2.46
CA GLY A 66 -11.57 -0.16 -1.34
C GLY A 66 -13.02 -0.32 -1.80
N SER A 67 -13.37 0.15 -3.00
CA SER A 67 -14.72 -0.04 -3.58
C SER A 67 -15.01 -1.48 -4.00
N THR A 68 -13.97 -2.30 -4.17
CA THR A 68 -14.08 -3.68 -4.64
C THR A 68 -14.49 -4.62 -3.48
N PRO A 69 -15.61 -5.36 -3.58
CA PRO A 69 -16.11 -6.20 -2.48
C PRO A 69 -15.08 -7.20 -1.94
N ASN A 70 -14.26 -7.79 -2.82
CA ASN A 70 -13.27 -8.78 -2.43
C ASN A 70 -12.13 -8.22 -1.56
N TYR A 71 -11.96 -6.90 -1.52
CA TYR A 71 -10.94 -6.23 -0.69
C TYR A 71 -11.49 -5.69 0.63
N ARG A 72 -12.80 -5.86 0.89
CA ARG A 72 -13.46 -5.41 2.12
C ARG A 72 -12.77 -5.89 3.39
N GLY A 73 -12.22 -7.11 3.39
CA GLY A 73 -11.52 -7.68 4.54
C GLY A 73 -10.34 -6.85 5.03
N VAL A 74 -9.65 -6.09 4.15
CA VAL A 74 -8.58 -5.18 4.54
C VAL A 74 -9.16 -3.99 5.32
N LEU A 75 -10.28 -3.44 4.87
CA LEU A 75 -10.97 -2.33 5.56
C LEU A 75 -11.57 -2.81 6.91
N GLU A 76 -12.20 -3.98 6.92
CA GLU A 76 -12.78 -4.58 8.14
C GLU A 76 -11.73 -4.80 9.24
N HIS A 77 -10.52 -5.19 8.87
CA HIS A 77 -9.40 -5.36 9.79
C HIS A 77 -9.08 -4.08 10.61
N HIS A 78 -9.35 -2.91 10.03
CA HIS A 78 -9.17 -1.61 10.65
C HIS A 78 -10.47 -0.99 11.20
N GLY A 79 -11.58 -1.71 11.17
CA GLY A 79 -12.88 -1.16 11.58
C GLY A 79 -13.55 -0.26 10.54
N TRP A 80 -13.04 -0.21 9.32
CA TRP A 80 -13.55 0.62 8.20
C TRP A 80 -14.44 -0.15 7.23
N GLY A 81 -14.99 -1.28 7.65
CA GLY A 81 -15.76 -2.17 6.77
C GLY A 81 -16.99 -1.51 6.11
N ASP A 82 -17.58 -0.51 6.77
CA ASP A 82 -18.75 0.21 6.26
C ASP A 82 -18.40 1.17 5.13
N LEU A 83 -17.12 1.54 4.97
CA LEU A 83 -16.65 2.37 3.85
C LEU A 83 -16.76 1.64 2.50
N GLN A 84 -16.59 0.31 2.48
CA GLN A 84 -16.61 -0.46 1.21
C GLN A 84 -17.93 -0.32 0.43
N PRO A 85 -19.12 -0.52 1.01
CA PRO A 85 -20.37 -0.35 0.26
C PRO A 85 -20.60 1.10 -0.20
N GLU A 86 -20.17 2.09 0.56
CA GLU A 86 -20.24 3.49 0.17
C GLU A 86 -19.34 3.79 -1.04
N LEU A 87 -18.07 3.39 -0.99
CA LEU A 87 -17.16 3.51 -2.13
C LEU A 87 -17.68 2.76 -3.36
N ASN A 88 -18.25 1.57 -3.17
CA ASN A 88 -18.82 0.79 -4.27
C ASN A 88 -20.03 1.49 -4.91
N ALA A 89 -20.90 2.14 -4.14
CA ALA A 89 -22.01 2.92 -4.66
C ALA A 89 -21.51 4.10 -5.48
N LEU A 90 -20.58 4.89 -4.94
CA LEU A 90 -19.99 6.05 -5.61
C LEU A 90 -19.26 5.65 -6.91
N SER A 91 -18.57 4.52 -6.91
CA SER A 91 -17.86 4.02 -8.09
C SER A 91 -18.80 3.72 -9.26
N LYS A 92 -20.00 3.19 -8.98
CA LYS A 92 -21.04 2.93 -10.00
C LYS A 92 -21.64 4.21 -10.57
N GLU A 93 -21.57 5.30 -9.81
CA GLU A 93 -22.02 6.63 -10.23
C GLU A 93 -20.90 7.45 -10.91
N GLY A 94 -19.67 6.92 -10.96
CA GLY A 94 -18.51 7.61 -11.53
C GLY A 94 -17.99 8.77 -10.66
N LYS A 95 -18.32 8.80 -9.38
CA LYS A 95 -17.97 9.86 -8.41
C LYS A 95 -16.57 9.65 -7.83
N TRP A 96 -15.57 9.58 -8.69
CA TRP A 96 -14.19 9.23 -8.31
C TRP A 96 -13.55 10.22 -7.34
N VAL A 97 -13.82 11.53 -7.49
CA VAL A 97 -13.30 12.57 -6.60
C VAL A 97 -13.90 12.44 -5.20
N GLU A 98 -15.21 12.22 -5.13
CA GLU A 98 -15.91 12.04 -3.86
C GLU A 98 -15.38 10.81 -3.11
N MET A 99 -15.11 9.71 -3.82
CA MET A 99 -14.50 8.51 -3.25
C MET A 99 -13.12 8.81 -2.62
N GLY A 100 -12.26 9.53 -3.32
CA GLY A 100 -10.94 9.91 -2.82
C GLY A 100 -11.01 10.74 -1.53
N ASN A 101 -12.03 11.62 -1.43
CA ASN A 101 -12.25 12.47 -0.26
C ASN A 101 -12.71 11.69 1.00
N LEU A 102 -13.20 10.46 0.84
CA LEU A 102 -13.55 9.59 1.96
C LEU A 102 -12.33 8.93 2.62
N ILE A 103 -11.18 8.97 1.98
CA ILE A 103 -9.93 8.46 2.55
C ILE A 103 -9.28 9.58 3.35
N ASP A 104 -9.36 9.52 4.66
CA ASP A 104 -8.77 10.49 5.57
C ASP A 104 -7.25 10.31 5.73
N ASP A 105 -6.61 11.12 6.59
CA ASP A 105 -5.18 11.07 6.83
C ASP A 105 -4.75 9.78 7.53
N ASP A 106 -5.54 9.30 8.49
CA ASP A 106 -5.24 8.07 9.23
C ASP A 106 -5.25 6.86 8.28
N MET A 107 -6.23 6.78 7.39
CA MET A 107 -6.29 5.77 6.35
C MET A 107 -5.11 5.88 5.39
N LEU A 108 -4.80 7.09 4.90
CA LEU A 108 -3.68 7.30 3.99
C LEU A 108 -2.37 6.82 4.62
N HIS A 109 -2.06 7.22 5.85
CA HIS A 109 -0.85 6.82 6.56
C HIS A 109 -0.82 5.33 6.92
N THR A 110 -1.98 4.70 7.07
CA THR A 110 -2.07 3.25 7.31
C THR A 110 -1.72 2.46 6.04
N PHE A 111 -2.19 2.89 4.87
CA PHE A 111 -1.95 2.22 3.61
C PHE A 111 -0.62 2.58 2.95
N ALA A 112 -0.17 3.83 3.07
CA ALA A 112 0.96 4.38 2.33
C ALA A 112 2.13 4.79 3.23
N VAL A 113 3.34 4.71 2.71
CA VAL A 113 4.50 5.42 3.25
C VAL A 113 4.41 6.86 2.74
N VAL A 114 4.14 7.80 3.66
CA VAL A 114 4.06 9.24 3.38
C VAL A 114 5.29 9.90 3.97
N ALA A 115 6.23 10.31 3.14
CA ALA A 115 7.52 10.79 3.60
C ALA A 115 8.21 11.68 2.55
N GLU A 116 9.11 12.55 2.99
CA GLU A 116 10.03 13.24 2.10
C GLU A 116 10.94 12.23 1.36
N PRO A 117 11.50 12.58 0.20
CA PRO A 117 12.28 11.62 -0.61
C PRO A 117 13.41 10.92 0.15
N THR A 118 14.07 11.62 1.08
CA THR A 118 15.17 11.10 1.92
C THR A 118 14.73 10.14 3.01
N GLU A 119 13.43 10.06 3.31
CA GLU A 119 12.87 9.23 4.39
C GLU A 119 12.05 8.04 3.86
N VAL A 120 11.82 7.97 2.55
CA VAL A 120 10.99 6.90 1.95
C VAL A 120 11.60 5.53 2.18
N ALA A 121 12.90 5.38 1.96
CA ALA A 121 13.57 4.09 2.14
C ALA A 121 13.47 3.59 3.58
N ALA A 122 13.79 4.47 4.55
CA ALA A 122 13.65 4.15 5.97
C ALA A 122 12.20 3.79 6.35
N GLY A 123 11.21 4.53 5.82
CA GLY A 123 9.80 4.24 6.04
C GLY A 123 9.36 2.87 5.50
N ILE A 124 9.86 2.47 4.32
CA ILE A 124 9.58 1.15 3.73
C ILE A 124 10.27 0.04 4.53
N LEU A 125 11.56 0.20 4.85
CA LEU A 125 12.33 -0.79 5.62
C LEU A 125 11.74 -0.97 7.02
N GLY A 126 11.38 0.13 7.69
CA GLY A 126 10.77 0.07 9.03
C GLY A 126 9.44 -0.68 9.08
N ARG A 127 8.63 -0.59 8.01
CA ARG A 127 7.32 -1.25 7.95
C ARG A 127 7.38 -2.68 7.41
N PHE A 128 8.24 -2.95 6.44
CA PHE A 128 8.16 -4.19 5.65
C PHE A 128 9.48 -4.94 5.53
N GLY A 129 10.62 -4.35 5.90
CA GLY A 129 11.94 -4.91 5.62
C GLY A 129 12.21 -6.29 6.24
N ASP A 130 11.53 -6.63 7.33
CA ASP A 130 11.64 -7.93 8.00
C ASP A 130 10.72 -9.02 7.40
N VAL A 131 9.72 -8.65 6.58
CA VAL A 131 8.67 -9.57 6.11
C VAL A 131 8.61 -9.74 4.60
N VAL A 132 9.11 -8.77 3.82
CA VAL A 132 9.14 -8.84 2.35
C VAL A 132 10.58 -8.79 1.82
N GLN A 133 10.87 -9.50 0.76
CA GLN A 133 12.19 -9.57 0.14
C GLN A 133 12.31 -8.64 -1.07
N ARG A 134 11.19 -8.17 -1.61
CA ARG A 134 11.15 -7.26 -2.76
C ARG A 134 10.05 -6.24 -2.59
N VAL A 135 10.37 -4.99 -2.90
CA VAL A 135 9.41 -3.89 -2.93
C VAL A 135 9.41 -3.24 -4.31
N SER A 136 8.26 -2.83 -4.78
CA SER A 136 8.11 -1.87 -5.87
C SER A 136 7.30 -0.68 -5.38
N PHE A 137 7.60 0.51 -5.89
CA PHE A 137 6.83 1.69 -5.54
C PHE A 137 5.50 1.70 -6.28
N TYR A 138 4.40 1.79 -5.55
CA TYR A 138 3.11 2.06 -6.13
C TYR A 138 2.79 3.54 -5.94
N ALA A 139 3.19 4.33 -6.93
CA ALA A 139 3.03 5.77 -6.99
C ALA A 139 2.17 6.12 -8.22
N PRO A 140 0.85 6.33 -8.05
CA PRO A 140 -0.07 6.62 -9.16
C PRO A 140 0.04 8.08 -9.62
N TYR A 141 1.26 8.59 -9.76
CA TYR A 141 1.60 9.94 -10.18
C TYR A 141 2.93 9.95 -10.94
N ALA A 142 3.13 10.97 -11.77
CA ALA A 142 4.37 11.12 -12.52
C ALA A 142 5.50 11.71 -11.66
N THR A 143 6.71 11.24 -11.87
CA THR A 143 7.93 11.78 -11.25
C THR A 143 8.97 12.11 -12.32
N PRO A 144 9.87 13.08 -12.08
CA PRO A 144 10.98 13.34 -12.98
C PRO A 144 11.88 12.11 -13.20
N ALA A 145 12.54 12.05 -14.33
CA ALA A 145 13.50 11.00 -14.60
C ALA A 145 14.59 10.96 -13.52
N GLY A 146 14.90 9.75 -13.03
CA GLY A 146 15.92 9.55 -11.99
C GLY A 146 15.46 9.86 -10.56
N PHE A 147 14.22 10.33 -10.34
CA PHE A 147 13.72 10.66 -9.00
C PHE A 147 13.85 9.50 -8.01
N TRP A 148 13.52 8.29 -8.43
CA TRP A 148 13.56 7.09 -7.58
C TRP A 148 14.95 6.49 -7.37
N ALA A 149 15.96 6.88 -8.18
CA ALA A 149 17.27 6.23 -8.15
C ALA A 149 17.97 6.29 -6.77
N PRO A 150 18.04 7.43 -6.06
CA PRO A 150 18.66 7.48 -4.74
C PRO A 150 17.89 6.64 -3.71
N ILE A 151 16.55 6.63 -3.76
CA ILE A 151 15.70 5.85 -2.85
C ILE A 151 15.93 4.35 -3.07
N VAL A 152 16.06 3.92 -4.34
CA VAL A 152 16.38 2.52 -4.67
C VAL A 152 17.77 2.14 -4.17
N ALA A 153 18.76 3.01 -4.32
CA ALA A 153 20.11 2.74 -3.82
C ALA A 153 20.13 2.53 -2.30
N GLU A 154 19.44 3.39 -1.56
CA GLU A 154 19.34 3.28 -0.10
C GLU A 154 18.62 1.98 0.34
N LEU A 155 17.55 1.57 -0.36
CA LEU A 155 16.86 0.30 -0.11
C LEU A 155 17.73 -0.94 -0.38
N GLN A 156 18.75 -0.83 -1.22
CA GLN A 156 19.66 -1.93 -1.54
C GLN A 156 20.82 -2.06 -0.56
N GLU A 157 21.10 -1.00 0.20
CA GLU A 157 22.15 -0.97 1.23
C GLU A 157 21.68 -1.42 2.61
N GLY A 158 20.36 -1.36 2.88
CA GLY A 158 19.73 -1.77 4.14
C GLY A 158 19.14 -3.15 4.06
#